data_1935ad286ded9711f130cbb641a4e43b
#
_entry.id   1935ad286ded9711f130cbb641a4e43b
#
_cell.length_a   1.000
_cell.length_b   1.000
_cell.length_c   1.000
_cell.angle_alpha   90.00
_cell.angle_beta   90.00
_cell.angle_gamma   90.00
#
_symmetry.space_group_name_H-M   'P 1'
#
loop_
_entity.id
_entity.type
_entity.pdbx_description
1 polymer ?
#
loop_
_entity_poly.entity_id
_entity_poly.type
_entity_poly.pdbx_seq_one_letter_code
_entity_poly.pdbx_strand_id
1 'polypeptide(L)'
;MHIVKNIWNVWKRKSANLSRWILPAAVCFLELLFHFWVGGTFSVASMVNLVGFSLAFGGLLNLLAASLPHRACKWACALSALFFATVVLVELLVEQAYGSFMRPTRILTGAAGVLSDYTDVVIEMIVNNWWRIGIALIPVILIVLSGKPENDKRRRWVVFSLICSVIGVFAGFGGMSMLPGGIDGYLAQYDFNPAIQEHGVIVSMVTELSGLGNQEDGMTLDFTEIQAPVVPAEPVQEESTLSDPTQEAKTYAPHVIPGLDFAALAQKEENAAMQTLYSYIAAQTPALENEYTGLFKGKNLIFITAEAF
;
A
#
# COMPACT_ATOMS: atom_id res chain seq x y z
N MET A 1 -29.61 36.44 21.31
CA MET A 1 -28.86 35.38 22.00
C MET A 1 -29.73 34.17 22.37
N HIS A 2 -30.99 34.36 22.86
CA HIS A 2 -31.91 33.26 23.26
C HIS A 2 -32.32 32.36 22.08
N ILE A 3 -32.57 32.89 20.89
CA ILE A 3 -33.01 32.12 19.69
C ILE A 3 -31.92 31.16 19.22
N VAL A 4 -30.67 31.62 19.15
CA VAL A 4 -29.51 30.79 18.74
C VAL A 4 -29.28 29.65 19.73
N LYS A 5 -29.42 29.92 21.03
CA LYS A 5 -29.33 28.92 22.10
C LYS A 5 -30.42 27.86 22.00
N ASN A 6 -31.63 28.28 21.63
CA ASN A 6 -32.77 27.37 21.48
C ASN A 6 -32.63 26.48 20.21
N ILE A 7 -32.24 27.05 19.10
CA ILE A 7 -31.92 26.32 17.86
C ILE A 7 -30.81 25.30 18.13
N TRP A 8 -29.73 25.71 18.80
CA TRP A 8 -28.62 24.86 19.17
C TRP A 8 -29.04 23.68 20.08
N ASN A 9 -29.92 23.91 21.05
CA ASN A 9 -30.42 22.86 21.96
C ASN A 9 -31.33 21.88 21.21
N VAL A 10 -32.19 22.37 20.31
CA VAL A 10 -33.06 21.53 19.47
C VAL A 10 -32.20 20.69 18.52
N TRP A 11 -31.17 21.29 17.92
CA TRP A 11 -30.22 20.58 17.06
C TRP A 11 -29.44 19.51 17.86
N LYS A 12 -28.90 19.84 19.00
CA LYS A 12 -28.23 18.87 19.90
C LYS A 12 -29.11 17.69 20.27
N ARG A 13 -30.39 17.92 20.53
CA ARG A 13 -31.35 16.86 20.88
C ARG A 13 -31.69 15.97 19.69
N LYS A 14 -31.86 16.54 18.50
CA LYS A 14 -32.10 15.79 17.27
C LYS A 14 -30.83 15.04 16.82
N SER A 15 -29.66 15.66 16.91
CA SER A 15 -28.37 15.08 16.52
C SER A 15 -27.82 14.04 17.49
N ALA A 16 -28.37 13.94 18.71
CA ALA A 16 -27.99 12.90 19.69
C ALA A 16 -28.20 11.47 19.16
N ASN A 17 -29.22 11.26 18.34
CA ASN A 17 -29.44 9.98 17.66
C ASN A 17 -28.58 9.84 16.39
N LEU A 18 -28.23 10.95 15.75
CA LEU A 18 -27.45 10.98 14.52
C LEU A 18 -25.99 10.51 14.79
N SER A 19 -25.42 10.83 15.98
CA SER A 19 -24.07 10.41 16.34
C SER A 19 -23.82 8.90 16.27
N ARG A 20 -24.90 8.11 16.41
CA ARG A 20 -24.86 6.64 16.35
C ARG A 20 -24.76 6.09 14.92
N TRP A 21 -25.27 6.86 13.96
CA TRP A 21 -25.32 6.49 12.55
C TRP A 21 -24.17 7.11 11.77
N ILE A 22 -23.57 8.17 12.33
CA ILE A 22 -22.56 8.95 11.63
C ILE A 22 -21.29 8.16 11.41
N LEU A 23 -20.86 7.28 12.34
CA LEU A 23 -19.56 6.61 12.23
C LEU A 23 -19.49 5.66 11.01
N PRO A 24 -20.44 4.74 10.76
CA PRO A 24 -20.45 3.96 9.53
C PRO A 24 -20.54 4.83 8.26
N ALA A 25 -21.38 5.87 8.30
CA ALA A 25 -21.49 6.81 7.20
C ALA A 25 -20.22 7.64 6.98
N ALA A 26 -19.52 7.99 8.05
CA ALA A 26 -18.24 8.70 8.00
C ALA A 26 -17.16 7.86 7.34
N VAL A 27 -17.06 6.59 7.69
CA VAL A 27 -16.10 5.66 7.09
C VAL A 27 -16.40 5.49 5.60
N CYS A 28 -17.67 5.25 5.21
CA CYS A 28 -18.06 5.17 3.81
C CYS A 28 -17.75 6.48 3.04
N PHE A 29 -18.02 7.63 3.67
CA PHE A 29 -17.73 8.93 3.05
C PHE A 29 -16.22 9.10 2.81
N LEU A 30 -15.39 8.77 3.78
CA LEU A 30 -13.93 8.90 3.67
C LEU A 30 -13.35 7.96 2.62
N GLU A 31 -13.82 6.71 2.55
CA GLU A 31 -13.41 5.76 1.52
C GLU A 31 -13.82 6.21 0.11
N LEU A 32 -15.07 6.64 -0.06
CA LEU A 32 -15.53 7.18 -1.35
C LEU A 32 -14.77 8.43 -1.75
N LEU A 33 -14.46 9.29 -0.80
CA LEU A 33 -13.70 10.52 -1.02
C LEU A 33 -12.26 10.20 -1.44
N PHE A 34 -11.62 9.25 -0.76
CA PHE A 34 -10.29 8.76 -1.12
C PHE A 34 -10.28 8.19 -2.53
N HIS A 35 -11.21 7.27 -2.81
CA HIS A 35 -11.34 6.63 -4.12
C HIS A 35 -11.54 7.65 -5.26
N PHE A 36 -12.33 8.68 -5.00
CA PHE A 36 -12.52 9.79 -5.93
C PHE A 36 -11.23 10.60 -6.14
N TRP A 37 -10.49 10.91 -5.09
CA TRP A 37 -9.27 11.72 -5.17
C TRP A 37 -8.10 11.00 -5.86
N VAL A 38 -8.03 9.69 -5.70
CA VAL A 38 -6.97 8.86 -6.28
C VAL A 38 -7.29 8.45 -7.73
N GLY A 39 -8.51 8.73 -8.20
CA GLY A 39 -8.95 8.36 -9.55
C GLY A 39 -9.23 6.87 -9.71
N GLY A 40 -9.70 6.22 -8.65
CA GLY A 40 -10.05 4.81 -8.64
C GLY A 40 -11.17 4.45 -9.66
N THR A 41 -11.28 3.18 -9.97
CA THR A 41 -12.28 2.68 -10.93
C THR A 41 -13.69 2.68 -10.34
N PHE A 42 -14.66 3.29 -11.03
CA PHE A 42 -16.07 3.35 -10.61
C PHE A 42 -16.90 2.23 -11.26
N SER A 43 -16.43 0.98 -11.15
CA SER A 43 -17.25 -0.18 -11.54
C SER A 43 -18.30 -0.49 -10.47
N VAL A 44 -19.41 -1.11 -10.86
CA VAL A 44 -20.44 -1.53 -9.89
C VAL A 44 -19.86 -2.49 -8.86
N ALA A 45 -19.04 -3.43 -9.28
CA ALA A 45 -18.38 -4.40 -8.40
C ALA A 45 -17.46 -3.70 -7.38
N SER A 46 -16.59 -2.79 -7.83
CA SER A 46 -15.70 -2.01 -6.95
C SER A 46 -16.48 -1.16 -5.96
N MET A 47 -17.58 -0.51 -6.41
CA MET A 47 -18.40 0.32 -5.52
C MET A 47 -19.14 -0.51 -4.47
N VAL A 48 -19.70 -1.67 -4.84
CA VAL A 48 -20.36 -2.58 -3.89
C VAL A 48 -19.36 -3.12 -2.88
N ASN A 49 -18.15 -3.50 -3.32
CA ASN A 49 -17.06 -3.93 -2.48
C ASN A 49 -16.66 -2.83 -1.49
N LEU A 50 -16.32 -1.65 -1.98
CA LEU A 50 -15.84 -0.51 -1.20
C LEU A 50 -16.87 -0.07 -0.14
N VAL A 51 -18.12 0.14 -0.55
CA VAL A 51 -19.21 0.53 0.37
C VAL A 51 -19.51 -0.60 1.35
N GLY A 52 -19.48 -1.86 0.90
CA GLY A 52 -19.72 -3.02 1.74
C GLY A 52 -18.72 -3.11 2.88
N PHE A 53 -17.42 -3.12 2.59
CA PHE A 53 -16.40 -3.20 3.63
C PHE A 53 -16.31 -1.93 4.48
N SER A 54 -16.60 -0.76 3.92
CA SER A 54 -16.72 0.48 4.70
C SER A 54 -17.83 0.42 5.73
N LEU A 55 -19.01 -0.10 5.35
CA LEU A 55 -20.12 -0.32 6.28
C LEU A 55 -19.78 -1.38 7.33
N ALA A 56 -19.11 -2.46 6.93
CA ALA A 56 -18.67 -3.50 7.84
C ALA A 56 -17.72 -2.94 8.89
N PHE A 57 -16.68 -2.24 8.47
CA PHE A 57 -15.66 -1.68 9.35
C PHE A 57 -16.22 -0.56 10.22
N GLY A 58 -16.97 0.38 9.64
CA GLY A 58 -17.64 1.46 10.38
C GLY A 58 -18.67 0.92 11.37
N GLY A 59 -19.41 -0.14 11.03
CA GLY A 59 -20.32 -0.84 11.94
C GLY A 59 -19.59 -1.50 13.10
N LEU A 60 -18.43 -2.14 12.83
CA LEU A 60 -17.60 -2.76 13.87
C LEU A 60 -17.03 -1.70 14.85
N LEU A 61 -16.49 -0.61 14.33
CA LEU A 61 -16.00 0.50 15.15
C LEU A 61 -17.13 1.10 16.00
N ASN A 62 -18.32 1.23 15.43
CA ASN A 62 -19.50 1.72 16.12
C ASN A 62 -19.97 0.75 17.20
N LEU A 63 -19.86 -0.56 16.99
CA LEU A 63 -20.14 -1.60 17.96
C LEU A 63 -19.15 -1.53 19.15
N LEU A 64 -17.85 -1.38 18.87
CA LEU A 64 -16.82 -1.18 19.87
C LEU A 64 -17.07 0.09 20.70
N ALA A 65 -17.39 1.20 20.04
CA ALA A 65 -17.75 2.44 20.72
C ALA A 65 -19.00 2.29 21.60
N ALA A 66 -19.99 1.50 21.16
CA ALA A 66 -21.20 1.22 21.94
C ALA A 66 -20.96 0.40 23.20
N SER A 67 -19.87 -0.36 23.29
CA SER A 67 -19.48 -1.10 24.50
C SER A 67 -18.98 -0.19 25.62
N LEU A 68 -18.51 1.01 25.28
CA LEU A 68 -17.95 1.96 26.23
C LEU A 68 -19.02 2.72 27.04
N PRO A 69 -18.65 3.28 28.22
CA PRO A 69 -19.53 4.14 29.00
C PRO A 69 -20.00 5.33 28.18
N HIS A 70 -21.21 5.78 28.42
CA HIS A 70 -21.93 6.82 27.67
C HIS A 70 -21.12 8.10 27.38
N ARG A 71 -20.28 8.54 28.32
CA ARG A 71 -19.43 9.72 28.12
C ARG A 71 -18.25 9.45 27.17
N ALA A 72 -17.67 8.24 27.24
CA ALA A 72 -16.53 7.82 26.44
C ALA A 72 -16.93 7.46 25.00
N CYS A 73 -18.14 6.94 24.81
CA CYS A 73 -18.63 6.49 23.53
C CYS A 73 -18.56 7.56 22.42
N LYS A 74 -18.99 8.78 22.71
CA LYS A 74 -18.93 9.89 21.74
C LYS A 74 -17.48 10.20 21.33
N TRP A 75 -16.58 10.24 22.30
CA TRP A 75 -15.17 10.49 22.06
C TRP A 75 -14.52 9.32 21.31
N ALA A 76 -14.91 8.09 21.63
CA ALA A 76 -14.46 6.93 20.89
C ALA A 76 -14.87 7.01 19.40
N CYS A 77 -16.12 7.38 19.11
CA CYS A 77 -16.55 7.60 17.73
C CYS A 77 -15.76 8.72 17.03
N ALA A 78 -15.52 9.84 17.74
CA ALA A 78 -14.76 10.95 17.17
C ALA A 78 -13.30 10.58 16.92
N LEU A 79 -12.66 9.88 17.85
CA LEU A 79 -11.27 9.41 17.71
C LEU A 79 -11.15 8.35 16.60
N SER A 80 -12.10 7.41 16.49
CA SER A 80 -12.12 6.44 15.40
C SER A 80 -12.26 7.11 14.04
N ALA A 81 -13.16 8.09 13.92
CA ALA A 81 -13.32 8.85 12.68
C ALA A 81 -12.08 9.70 12.35
N LEU A 82 -11.45 10.31 13.37
CA LEU A 82 -10.22 11.08 13.21
C LEU A 82 -9.07 10.17 12.78
N PHE A 83 -8.90 9.04 13.44
CA PHE A 83 -7.88 8.06 13.07
C PHE A 83 -8.02 7.63 11.62
N PHE A 84 -9.23 7.25 11.20
CA PHE A 84 -9.47 6.83 9.83
C PHE A 84 -9.28 7.96 8.82
N ALA A 85 -9.72 9.18 9.14
CA ALA A 85 -9.46 10.36 8.30
C ALA A 85 -7.95 10.64 8.17
N THR A 86 -7.18 10.45 9.25
CA THR A 86 -5.72 10.59 9.21
C THR A 86 -5.08 9.54 8.31
N VAL A 87 -5.49 8.27 8.40
CA VAL A 87 -4.99 7.20 7.51
C VAL A 87 -5.25 7.55 6.04
N VAL A 88 -6.49 7.92 5.71
CA VAL A 88 -6.88 8.32 4.35
C VAL A 88 -6.06 9.51 3.84
N LEU A 89 -5.85 10.52 4.68
CA LEU A 89 -5.05 11.70 4.30
C LEU A 89 -3.56 11.37 4.14
N VAL A 90 -3.00 10.53 4.99
CA VAL A 90 -1.60 10.11 4.88
C VAL A 90 -1.39 9.34 3.58
N GLU A 91 -2.25 8.37 3.27
CA GLU A 91 -2.17 7.62 2.00
C GLU A 91 -2.27 8.53 0.78
N LEU A 92 -3.19 9.51 0.82
CA LEU A 92 -3.33 10.48 -0.27
C LEU A 92 -2.09 11.36 -0.44
N LEU A 93 -1.50 11.83 0.67
CA LEU A 93 -0.30 12.69 0.62
C LEU A 93 0.93 11.90 0.16
N VAL A 94 1.06 10.66 0.59
CA VAL A 94 2.15 9.77 0.17
C VAL A 94 2.04 9.43 -1.31
N GLU A 95 0.85 9.11 -1.78
CA GLU A 95 0.61 8.86 -3.22
C GLU A 95 0.98 10.09 -4.07
N GLN A 96 0.60 11.28 -3.65
CA GLN A 96 0.97 12.51 -4.36
C GLN A 96 2.48 12.81 -4.35
N ALA A 97 3.20 12.40 -3.29
CA ALA A 97 4.63 12.63 -3.17
C ALA A 97 5.46 11.64 -3.97
N TYR A 98 5.06 10.39 -3.91
CA TYR A 98 5.90 9.27 -4.34
C TYR A 98 5.28 8.45 -5.48
N GLY A 99 4.05 8.77 -5.92
CA GLY A 99 3.32 7.98 -6.92
C GLY A 99 3.00 6.55 -6.47
N SER A 100 3.07 6.28 -5.16
CA SER A 100 2.82 4.97 -4.57
C SER A 100 2.25 5.11 -3.17
N PHE A 101 1.45 4.13 -2.73
CA PHE A 101 0.87 4.12 -1.39
C PHE A 101 1.82 3.52 -0.35
N MET A 102 1.61 3.87 0.92
CA MET A 102 2.45 3.41 2.01
C MET A 102 1.96 2.06 2.55
N ARG A 103 2.70 0.99 2.32
CA ARG A 103 2.39 -0.32 2.89
C ARG A 103 2.51 -0.29 4.42
N PRO A 104 1.46 -0.67 5.18
CA PRO A 104 1.49 -0.64 6.65
C PRO A 104 2.61 -1.49 7.25
N THR A 105 2.98 -2.59 6.61
CA THR A 105 4.09 -3.45 7.02
C THR A 105 5.45 -2.72 7.02
N ARG A 106 5.67 -1.80 6.07
CA ARG A 106 6.90 -1.00 6.01
C ARG A 106 6.95 0.09 7.10
N ILE A 107 5.79 0.62 7.52
CA ILE A 107 5.72 1.60 8.62
C ILE A 107 6.25 0.97 9.91
N LEU A 108 5.89 -0.28 10.18
CA LEU A 108 6.28 -1.00 11.38
C LEU A 108 7.78 -1.32 11.43
N THR A 109 8.43 -1.43 10.27
CA THR A 109 9.84 -1.86 10.17
C THR A 109 10.86 -0.75 10.01
N GLY A 110 10.51 0.50 9.66
CA GLY A 110 11.54 1.48 9.35
C GLY A 110 11.18 2.96 9.26
N ALA A 111 9.94 3.38 9.46
CA ALA A 111 9.49 4.74 9.14
C ALA A 111 9.99 5.85 10.09
N ALA A 112 10.55 5.51 11.26
CA ALA A 112 10.91 6.51 12.27
C ALA A 112 12.09 7.43 11.84
N GLY A 113 12.99 6.95 10.97
CA GLY A 113 14.15 7.74 10.51
C GLY A 113 13.84 8.65 9.33
N VAL A 114 12.85 8.28 8.51
CA VAL A 114 12.55 9.00 7.26
C VAL A 114 11.77 10.30 7.51
N LEU A 115 10.96 10.36 8.57
CA LEU A 115 10.11 11.52 8.86
C LEU A 115 10.91 12.79 9.25
N SER A 116 12.11 12.64 9.84
CA SER A 116 12.90 13.79 10.27
C SER A 116 13.50 14.58 9.11
N ASP A 117 13.87 13.89 8.03
CA ASP A 117 14.62 14.49 6.93
C ASP A 117 13.73 15.15 5.87
N TYR A 118 12.42 14.87 5.92
CA TYR A 118 11.42 15.35 4.94
C TYR A 118 10.37 16.30 5.52
N THR A 119 10.64 16.90 6.68
CA THR A 119 9.67 17.76 7.39
C THR A 119 9.17 18.91 6.52
N ASP A 120 10.03 19.55 5.74
CA ASP A 120 9.68 20.68 4.89
C ASP A 120 8.73 20.24 3.76
N VAL A 121 8.97 19.09 3.15
CA VAL A 121 8.12 18.51 2.11
C VAL A 121 6.73 18.19 2.68
N VAL A 122 6.67 17.61 3.88
CA VAL A 122 5.40 17.29 4.55
C VAL A 122 4.60 18.57 4.85
N ILE A 123 5.25 19.64 5.31
CA ILE A 123 4.59 20.93 5.57
C ILE A 123 4.03 21.51 4.27
N GLU A 124 4.81 21.52 3.20
CA GLU A 124 4.36 22.00 1.90
C GLU A 124 3.15 21.21 1.39
N MET A 125 3.16 19.90 1.51
CA MET A 125 2.02 19.05 1.15
C MET A 125 0.77 19.35 1.95
N ILE A 126 0.89 19.52 3.28
CA ILE A 126 -0.23 19.89 4.14
C ILE A 126 -0.80 21.24 3.71
N VAL A 127 0.05 22.21 3.44
CA VAL A 127 -0.37 23.55 3.00
C VAL A 127 -1.06 23.49 1.64
N ASN A 128 -0.54 22.74 0.68
CA ASN A 128 -1.14 22.61 -0.64
C ASN A 128 -2.46 21.84 -0.63
N ASN A 129 -2.67 20.96 0.34
CA ASN A 129 -3.87 20.10 0.47
C ASN A 129 -4.82 20.54 1.60
N TRP A 130 -4.70 21.75 2.14
CA TRP A 130 -5.51 22.23 3.27
C TRP A 130 -7.02 22.03 3.09
N TRP A 131 -7.53 22.22 1.87
CA TRP A 131 -8.95 22.06 1.55
C TRP A 131 -9.40 20.58 1.60
N ARG A 132 -8.54 19.63 1.17
CA ARG A 132 -8.81 18.18 1.27
C ARG A 132 -8.85 17.75 2.73
N ILE A 133 -7.93 18.26 3.54
CA ILE A 133 -7.90 18.04 4.99
C ILE A 133 -9.20 18.58 5.62
N GLY A 134 -9.63 19.78 5.23
CA GLY A 134 -10.89 20.36 5.67
C GLY A 134 -12.11 19.48 5.37
N ILE A 135 -12.20 18.94 4.15
CA ILE A 135 -13.28 18.05 3.75
C ILE A 135 -13.23 16.71 4.51
N ALA A 136 -12.05 16.10 4.66
CA ALA A 136 -11.89 14.85 5.39
C ALA A 136 -12.24 14.97 6.87
N LEU A 137 -12.07 16.14 7.47
CA LEU A 137 -12.42 16.40 8.87
C LEU A 137 -13.92 16.69 9.11
N ILE A 138 -14.73 16.89 8.06
CA ILE A 138 -16.18 17.16 8.19
C ILE A 138 -16.89 16.11 9.06
N PRO A 139 -16.73 14.79 8.83
CA PRO A 139 -17.38 13.78 9.66
C PRO A 139 -16.98 13.87 11.14
N VAL A 140 -15.71 14.13 11.42
CA VAL A 140 -15.18 14.29 12.80
C VAL A 140 -15.86 15.48 13.48
N ILE A 141 -15.91 16.62 12.80
CA ILE A 141 -16.57 17.84 13.30
C ILE A 141 -18.04 17.57 13.58
N LEU A 142 -18.75 16.88 12.66
CA LEU A 142 -20.15 16.54 12.85
C LEU A 142 -20.37 15.64 14.09
N ILE A 143 -19.49 14.65 14.33
CA ILE A 143 -19.54 13.80 15.52
C ILE A 143 -19.30 14.64 16.79
N VAL A 144 -18.29 15.50 16.79
CA VAL A 144 -17.95 16.35 17.94
C VAL A 144 -19.07 17.35 18.25
N LEU A 145 -19.69 17.94 17.24
CA LEU A 145 -20.80 18.87 17.41
C LEU A 145 -22.13 18.18 17.75
N SER A 146 -22.28 16.87 17.48
CA SER A 146 -23.49 16.12 17.76
C SER A 146 -23.80 16.08 19.27
N GLY A 147 -25.07 15.91 19.63
CA GLY A 147 -25.51 15.73 21.01
C GLY A 147 -24.99 14.44 21.62
N LYS A 148 -25.00 14.37 22.97
CA LYS A 148 -24.67 13.12 23.66
C LYS A 148 -25.72 12.05 23.36
N PRO A 149 -25.32 10.81 23.03
CA PRO A 149 -26.26 9.74 22.76
C PRO A 149 -27.11 9.41 24.00
N GLU A 150 -28.41 9.15 23.82
CA GLU A 150 -29.33 8.75 24.89
C GLU A 150 -29.10 7.29 25.29
N ASN A 151 -29.09 7.01 26.61
CA ASN A 151 -28.80 5.67 27.15
C ASN A 151 -29.91 4.65 26.83
N ASP A 152 -31.16 5.13 26.74
CA ASP A 152 -32.35 4.29 26.56
C ASP A 152 -32.40 3.52 25.22
N LYS A 153 -31.59 3.94 24.23
CA LYS A 153 -31.58 3.33 22.89
C LYS A 153 -30.34 2.48 22.59
N ARG A 154 -29.52 2.18 23.62
CA ARG A 154 -28.23 1.46 23.43
C ARG A 154 -28.41 0.11 22.73
N ARG A 155 -29.42 -0.67 23.10
CA ARG A 155 -29.68 -1.99 22.50
C ARG A 155 -29.99 -1.87 20.99
N ARG A 156 -30.82 -0.90 20.62
CA ARG A 156 -31.12 -0.66 19.18
C ARG A 156 -29.89 -0.25 18.38
N TRP A 157 -29.02 0.51 19.01
CA TRP A 157 -27.77 0.93 18.40
C TRP A 157 -26.81 -0.24 18.16
N VAL A 158 -26.60 -1.10 19.17
CA VAL A 158 -25.80 -2.32 19.04
C VAL A 158 -26.35 -3.23 17.95
N VAL A 159 -27.66 -3.47 17.94
CA VAL A 159 -28.31 -4.28 16.90
C VAL A 159 -28.11 -3.68 15.51
N PHE A 160 -28.27 -2.37 15.39
CA PHE A 160 -28.04 -1.70 14.09
C PHE A 160 -26.60 -1.83 13.64
N SER A 161 -25.64 -1.58 14.50
CA SER A 161 -24.20 -1.69 14.17
C SER A 161 -23.85 -3.12 13.73
N LEU A 162 -24.41 -4.11 14.41
CA LEU A 162 -24.26 -5.51 14.03
C LEU A 162 -24.85 -5.80 12.64
N ILE A 163 -26.07 -5.31 12.39
CA ILE A 163 -26.72 -5.46 11.08
C ILE A 163 -25.87 -4.80 9.98
N CYS A 164 -25.41 -3.57 10.20
CA CYS A 164 -24.53 -2.88 9.25
C CYS A 164 -23.26 -3.69 8.99
N SER A 165 -22.62 -4.23 10.03
CA SER A 165 -21.41 -5.03 9.88
C SER A 165 -21.65 -6.30 9.07
N VAL A 166 -22.73 -7.05 9.40
CA VAL A 166 -23.07 -8.30 8.71
C VAL A 166 -23.42 -8.03 7.24
N ILE A 167 -24.34 -7.09 6.98
CA ILE A 167 -24.72 -6.73 5.61
C ILE A 167 -23.49 -6.21 4.84
N GLY A 168 -22.66 -5.39 5.49
CA GLY A 168 -21.45 -4.84 4.91
C GLY A 168 -20.47 -5.93 4.47
N VAL A 169 -20.22 -6.93 5.32
CA VAL A 169 -19.37 -8.08 4.99
C VAL A 169 -19.93 -8.84 3.78
N PHE A 170 -21.21 -9.19 3.79
CA PHE A 170 -21.81 -9.90 2.66
C PHE A 170 -21.79 -9.08 1.36
N ALA A 171 -22.05 -7.78 1.44
CA ALA A 171 -21.96 -6.89 0.29
C ALA A 171 -20.52 -6.76 -0.22
N GLY A 172 -19.55 -6.61 0.68
CA GLY A 172 -18.14 -6.51 0.34
C GLY A 172 -17.63 -7.75 -0.40
N PHE A 173 -17.85 -8.92 0.17
CA PHE A 173 -17.47 -10.18 -0.49
C PHE A 173 -18.28 -10.44 -1.75
N GLY A 174 -19.56 -10.04 -1.79
CA GLY A 174 -20.39 -10.10 -2.99
C GLY A 174 -19.81 -9.24 -4.12
N GLY A 175 -19.39 -8.01 -3.81
CA GLY A 175 -18.70 -7.15 -4.77
C GLY A 175 -17.39 -7.76 -5.27
N MET A 176 -16.60 -8.33 -4.36
CA MET A 176 -15.35 -9.02 -4.70
C MET A 176 -15.56 -10.22 -5.62
N SER A 177 -16.64 -11.00 -5.39
CA SER A 177 -16.97 -12.14 -6.23
C SER A 177 -17.43 -11.76 -7.65
N MET A 178 -17.80 -10.48 -7.86
CA MET A 178 -18.17 -9.96 -9.18
C MET A 178 -16.94 -9.53 -10.01
N LEU A 179 -15.75 -9.47 -9.40
CA LEU A 179 -14.50 -9.14 -10.07
C LEU A 179 -13.96 -10.33 -10.87
N PRO A 180 -13.15 -10.10 -11.91
CA PRO A 180 -12.47 -11.16 -12.64
C PRO A 180 -11.62 -12.04 -11.71
N GLY A 181 -11.86 -13.35 -11.72
CA GLY A 181 -11.17 -14.29 -10.82
C GLY A 181 -11.69 -14.30 -9.37
N GLY A 182 -12.60 -13.40 -8.99
CA GLY A 182 -13.17 -13.35 -7.65
C GLY A 182 -12.12 -13.11 -6.56
N ILE A 183 -12.36 -13.67 -5.38
CA ILE A 183 -11.45 -13.54 -4.22
C ILE A 183 -10.10 -14.21 -4.48
N ASP A 184 -10.12 -15.38 -5.11
CA ASP A 184 -8.88 -16.13 -5.41
C ASP A 184 -8.02 -15.37 -6.42
N GLY A 185 -8.64 -14.77 -7.44
CA GLY A 185 -7.94 -13.91 -8.41
C GLY A 185 -7.34 -12.67 -7.76
N TYR A 186 -8.07 -12.04 -6.84
CA TYR A 186 -7.57 -10.90 -6.07
C TYR A 186 -6.35 -11.28 -5.21
N LEU A 187 -6.39 -12.40 -4.50
CA LEU A 187 -5.29 -12.82 -3.64
C LEU A 187 -4.08 -13.34 -4.44
N ALA A 188 -4.31 -14.01 -5.57
CA ALA A 188 -3.24 -14.54 -6.43
C ALA A 188 -2.43 -13.45 -7.14
N GLN A 189 -3.06 -12.31 -7.45
CA GLN A 189 -2.44 -11.18 -8.14
C GLN A 189 -2.36 -9.95 -7.24
N TYR A 190 -2.32 -10.16 -5.92
CA TYR A 190 -2.33 -9.04 -4.98
C TYR A 190 -1.09 -8.18 -5.13
N ASP A 191 -1.31 -6.91 -5.45
CA ASP A 191 -0.35 -5.84 -5.30
C ASP A 191 -1.03 -4.69 -4.56
N PHE A 192 -0.36 -4.15 -3.56
CA PHE A 192 -0.94 -3.15 -2.67
C PHE A 192 -1.37 -1.87 -3.40
N ASN A 193 -0.56 -1.40 -4.36
CA ASN A 193 -0.84 -0.17 -5.08
C ASN A 193 -2.12 -0.23 -5.95
N PRO A 194 -2.29 -1.19 -6.86
CA PRO A 194 -3.56 -1.32 -7.58
C PRO A 194 -4.72 -1.73 -6.66
N ALA A 195 -4.47 -2.56 -5.64
CA ALA A 195 -5.50 -3.00 -4.73
C ALA A 195 -6.14 -1.83 -3.96
N ILE A 196 -5.34 -0.87 -3.47
CA ILE A 196 -5.86 0.30 -2.73
C ILE A 196 -6.62 1.26 -3.65
N GLN A 197 -6.23 1.36 -4.93
CA GLN A 197 -6.96 2.14 -5.92
C GLN A 197 -8.30 1.54 -6.32
N GLU A 198 -8.38 0.21 -6.41
CA GLU A 198 -9.58 -0.49 -6.88
C GLU A 198 -10.56 -0.86 -5.75
N HIS A 199 -10.03 -1.21 -4.59
CA HIS A 199 -10.80 -1.79 -3.48
C HIS A 199 -10.87 -0.90 -2.25
N GLY A 200 -10.12 0.20 -2.23
CA GLY A 200 -10.07 1.16 -1.13
C GLY A 200 -9.07 0.81 -0.03
N VAL A 201 -8.98 1.72 0.94
CA VAL A 201 -7.99 1.68 2.02
C VAL A 201 -8.22 0.51 2.97
N ILE A 202 -9.49 0.28 3.37
CA ILE A 202 -9.83 -0.74 4.39
C ILE A 202 -9.45 -2.13 3.93
N VAL A 203 -9.90 -2.53 2.72
CA VAL A 203 -9.66 -3.88 2.18
C VAL A 203 -8.17 -4.11 2.03
N SER A 204 -7.47 -3.18 1.39
CA SER A 204 -6.05 -3.33 1.11
C SER A 204 -5.20 -3.36 2.37
N MET A 205 -5.49 -2.50 3.36
CA MET A 205 -4.80 -2.53 4.64
C MET A 205 -5.07 -3.80 5.44
N VAL A 206 -6.31 -4.30 5.45
CA VAL A 206 -6.64 -5.55 6.14
C VAL A 206 -5.96 -6.74 5.47
N THR A 207 -5.95 -6.79 4.13
CA THR A 207 -5.26 -7.84 3.38
C THR A 207 -3.77 -7.84 3.65
N GLU A 208 -3.12 -6.68 3.62
CA GLU A 208 -1.69 -6.53 3.91
C GLU A 208 -1.35 -6.94 5.36
N LEU A 209 -2.10 -6.43 6.34
CA LEU A 209 -1.84 -6.71 7.77
C LEU A 209 -2.19 -8.14 8.18
N SER A 210 -3.13 -8.80 7.49
CA SER A 210 -3.47 -10.19 7.75
C SER A 210 -2.48 -11.18 7.13
N GLY A 211 -1.56 -10.71 6.28
CA GLY A 211 -0.65 -11.57 5.51
C GLY A 211 -1.32 -12.36 4.39
N LEU A 212 -2.62 -12.14 4.13
CA LEU A 212 -3.34 -12.83 3.07
C LEU A 212 -2.87 -12.41 1.67
N GLY A 213 -2.34 -11.18 1.53
CA GLY A 213 -1.75 -10.67 0.30
C GLY A 213 -0.27 -11.04 0.16
N ASN A 214 0.36 -11.42 1.26
CA ASN A 214 1.67 -12.03 1.29
C ASN A 214 1.50 -13.54 1.05
N GLN A 215 1.07 -13.96 -0.11
CA GLN A 215 1.72 -15.12 -0.69
C GLN A 215 3.18 -14.71 -0.69
N GLU A 216 3.95 -15.40 0.15
CA GLU A 216 5.36 -15.12 0.33
C GLU A 216 5.92 -14.55 -0.99
N ASP A 217 6.40 -13.29 -0.99
CA ASP A 217 7.58 -12.97 -1.76
C ASP A 217 8.75 -13.79 -1.15
N GLY A 218 8.48 -15.04 -0.86
CA GLY A 218 9.34 -16.11 -1.20
C GLY A 218 9.39 -16.11 -2.72
N MET A 219 10.06 -15.11 -3.28
CA MET A 219 10.86 -15.38 -4.42
C MET A 219 11.88 -16.41 -3.90
N THR A 220 11.39 -17.64 -3.65
CA THR A 220 12.16 -18.79 -3.94
C THR A 220 12.38 -18.65 -5.43
N LEU A 221 13.43 -17.89 -5.76
CA LEU A 221 14.03 -18.00 -7.07
C LEU A 221 14.35 -19.49 -7.16
N ASP A 222 13.39 -20.25 -7.69
CA ASP A 222 13.62 -21.62 -8.04
C ASP A 222 14.50 -21.59 -9.28
N PHE A 223 15.79 -21.39 -9.02
CA PHE A 223 16.83 -21.40 -10.04
C PHE A 223 16.97 -22.75 -10.73
N THR A 224 16.22 -23.78 -10.26
CA THR A 224 16.18 -25.08 -10.90
C THR A 224 15.47 -25.04 -12.26
N GLU A 225 14.59 -24.06 -12.51
CA GLU A 225 13.88 -23.94 -13.79
C GLU A 225 14.50 -22.87 -14.74
N ILE A 226 15.49 -22.11 -14.26
CA ILE A 226 16.34 -21.32 -15.16
C ILE A 226 17.44 -22.27 -15.67
N GLN A 227 17.05 -23.28 -16.41
CA GLN A 227 17.92 -23.76 -17.45
C GLN A 227 18.14 -22.55 -18.35
N ALA A 228 19.34 -21.94 -18.25
CA ALA A 228 19.77 -21.00 -19.26
C ALA A 228 19.37 -21.62 -20.60
N PRO A 229 18.64 -20.91 -21.48
CA PRO A 229 18.42 -21.44 -22.80
C PRO A 229 19.80 -21.81 -23.29
N VAL A 230 20.04 -23.10 -23.42
CA VAL A 230 21.16 -23.58 -24.20
C VAL A 230 20.83 -23.08 -25.60
N VAL A 231 21.29 -21.87 -25.90
CA VAL A 231 21.37 -21.40 -27.25
C VAL A 231 22.29 -22.45 -27.86
N PRO A 232 21.79 -23.34 -28.74
CA PRO A 232 22.67 -24.20 -29.47
C PRO A 232 23.65 -23.21 -30.12
N ALA A 233 24.92 -23.40 -29.86
CA ALA A 233 25.94 -22.70 -30.62
C ALA A 233 25.68 -23.10 -32.07
N GLU A 234 24.88 -22.30 -32.78
CA GLU A 234 24.86 -22.39 -34.24
C GLU A 234 26.31 -22.17 -34.63
N PRO A 235 26.88 -23.08 -35.38
CA PRO A 235 28.22 -22.86 -35.92
C PRO A 235 28.13 -21.55 -36.72
N VAL A 236 28.76 -20.51 -36.19
CA VAL A 236 29.00 -19.28 -36.93
C VAL A 236 29.68 -19.74 -38.19
N GLN A 237 28.93 -19.75 -39.30
CA GLN A 237 29.51 -19.91 -40.62
C GLN A 237 30.47 -18.73 -40.78
N GLU A 238 31.74 -19.06 -40.77
CA GLU A 238 32.81 -18.18 -41.21
C GLU A 238 32.48 -17.75 -42.63
N GLU A 239 31.87 -16.60 -42.80
CA GLU A 239 31.86 -15.91 -44.06
C GLU A 239 33.26 -15.29 -44.24
N SER A 240 34.11 -16.12 -44.85
CA SER A 240 35.44 -15.75 -45.25
C SER A 240 35.37 -14.61 -46.27
N THR A 241 35.71 -13.40 -45.88
CA THR A 241 36.17 -12.37 -46.80
C THR A 241 37.37 -11.66 -46.24
N LEU A 242 38.49 -11.95 -46.92
CA LEU A 242 39.71 -11.15 -47.03
C LEU A 242 40.61 -10.99 -45.79
N SER A 243 41.56 -11.87 -45.79
CA SER A 243 42.83 -11.86 -45.11
C SER A 243 43.53 -10.49 -45.09
N ASP A 244 43.71 -9.95 -43.89
CA ASP A 244 44.88 -9.15 -43.58
C ASP A 244 45.70 -9.95 -42.54
N PRO A 245 46.91 -10.39 -42.89
CA PRO A 245 47.66 -11.29 -42.05
C PRO A 245 48.54 -10.47 -41.07
N THR A 246 47.98 -9.97 -39.98
CA THR A 246 48.79 -9.62 -38.80
C THR A 246 47.91 -9.04 -37.66
N GLN A 247 46.87 -9.76 -37.21
CA GLN A 247 46.33 -9.52 -35.86
C GLN A 247 46.59 -10.76 -35.02
N GLU A 248 47.56 -10.63 -34.13
CA GLU A 248 47.70 -11.60 -33.04
C GLU A 248 46.34 -11.72 -32.29
N ALA A 249 45.78 -12.93 -32.23
CA ALA A 249 44.54 -13.19 -31.52
C ALA A 249 44.70 -12.78 -30.08
N LYS A 250 44.12 -11.64 -29.71
CA LYS A 250 44.09 -11.19 -28.29
C LYS A 250 43.27 -12.17 -27.49
N THR A 251 43.96 -12.91 -26.60
CA THR A 251 43.26 -13.75 -25.61
C THR A 251 42.83 -12.89 -24.43
N TYR A 252 41.54 -12.78 -24.21
CA TYR A 252 40.99 -12.02 -23.09
C TYR A 252 40.84 -12.92 -21.85
N ALA A 253 41.17 -12.38 -20.67
CA ALA A 253 41.01 -13.06 -19.40
C ALA A 253 39.54 -12.99 -18.89
N PRO A 254 39.12 -13.91 -18.03
CA PRO A 254 37.82 -13.79 -17.38
C PRO A 254 37.76 -12.51 -16.55
N HIS A 255 36.65 -11.76 -16.68
CA HIS A 255 36.43 -10.53 -15.92
C HIS A 255 36.03 -10.88 -14.48
N VAL A 256 36.96 -10.74 -13.54
CA VAL A 256 36.76 -11.01 -12.12
C VAL A 256 36.87 -9.70 -11.33
N ILE A 257 35.93 -9.46 -10.40
CA ILE A 257 35.95 -8.29 -9.54
C ILE A 257 36.98 -8.54 -8.39
N PRO A 258 38.10 -7.79 -8.35
CA PRO A 258 39.13 -8.01 -7.33
C PRO A 258 38.58 -7.84 -5.91
N GLY A 259 38.86 -8.80 -5.05
CA GLY A 259 38.46 -8.77 -3.64
C GLY A 259 37.04 -9.24 -3.35
N LEU A 260 36.26 -9.67 -4.35
CA LEU A 260 34.90 -10.18 -4.19
C LEU A 260 34.84 -11.68 -4.50
N ASP A 261 34.68 -12.49 -3.46
CA ASP A 261 34.53 -13.95 -3.55
C ASP A 261 33.12 -14.35 -3.13
N PHE A 262 32.26 -14.58 -4.09
CA PHE A 262 30.86 -14.95 -3.86
C PHE A 262 30.70 -16.32 -3.21
N ALA A 263 31.63 -17.27 -3.46
CA ALA A 263 31.59 -18.56 -2.80
C ALA A 263 31.90 -18.45 -1.29
N ALA A 264 32.85 -17.62 -0.93
CA ALA A 264 33.17 -17.33 0.46
C ALA A 264 32.06 -16.52 1.15
N LEU A 265 31.39 -15.61 0.42
CA LEU A 265 30.24 -14.86 0.93
C LEU A 265 29.06 -15.79 1.20
N ALA A 266 28.74 -16.71 0.30
CA ALA A 266 27.66 -17.69 0.48
C ALA A 266 27.84 -18.55 1.74
N GLN A 267 29.07 -18.89 2.10
CA GLN A 267 29.36 -19.70 3.31
C GLN A 267 29.21 -18.90 4.62
N LYS A 268 29.34 -17.58 4.58
CA LYS A 268 29.26 -16.70 5.75
C LYS A 268 27.90 -16.08 5.97
N GLU A 269 27.05 -16.15 4.96
CA GLU A 269 25.73 -15.51 4.99
C GLU A 269 24.74 -16.36 5.80
N GLU A 270 24.01 -15.69 6.70
CA GLU A 270 22.99 -16.32 7.56
C GLU A 270 21.61 -16.32 6.91
N ASN A 271 21.36 -15.37 6.00
CA ASN A 271 20.08 -15.29 5.29
C ASN A 271 20.06 -16.29 4.13
N ALA A 272 19.12 -17.25 4.19
CA ALA A 272 19.02 -18.34 3.20
C ALA A 272 18.82 -17.84 1.76
N ALA A 273 18.06 -16.77 1.55
CA ALA A 273 17.83 -16.18 0.21
C ALA A 273 19.13 -15.56 -0.34
N MET A 274 19.89 -14.84 0.49
CA MET A 274 21.16 -14.25 0.11
C MET A 274 22.24 -15.31 -0.12
N GLN A 275 22.25 -16.38 0.69
CA GLN A 275 23.13 -17.52 0.50
C GLN A 275 22.89 -18.19 -0.85
N THR A 276 21.62 -18.37 -1.22
CA THR A 276 21.23 -18.92 -2.53
C THR A 276 21.68 -18.02 -3.66
N LEU A 277 21.49 -16.69 -3.55
CA LEU A 277 21.92 -15.71 -4.53
C LEU A 277 23.44 -15.73 -4.73
N TYR A 278 24.22 -15.71 -3.65
CA TYR A 278 25.68 -15.77 -3.74
C TYR A 278 26.16 -17.07 -4.35
N SER A 279 25.55 -18.20 -4.00
CA SER A 279 25.85 -19.50 -4.59
C SER A 279 25.55 -19.53 -6.08
N TYR A 280 24.43 -18.95 -6.51
CA TYR A 280 24.09 -18.82 -7.92
C TYR A 280 25.10 -17.98 -8.69
N ILE A 281 25.48 -16.80 -8.16
CA ILE A 281 26.47 -15.93 -8.79
C ILE A 281 27.85 -16.63 -8.88
N ALA A 282 28.25 -17.32 -7.83
CA ALA A 282 29.51 -18.08 -7.79
C ALA A 282 29.57 -19.20 -8.84
N ALA A 283 28.43 -19.77 -9.20
CA ALA A 283 28.31 -20.83 -10.21
C ALA A 283 28.32 -20.29 -11.66
N GLN A 284 28.15 -18.98 -11.87
CA GLN A 284 28.14 -18.40 -13.21
C GLN A 284 29.57 -18.34 -13.79
N THR A 285 29.68 -18.61 -15.08
CA THR A 285 30.96 -18.39 -15.79
C THR A 285 31.18 -16.89 -15.99
N PRO A 286 32.31 -16.32 -15.51
CA PRO A 286 32.58 -14.90 -15.70
C PRO A 286 32.67 -14.56 -17.21
N ALA A 287 32.11 -13.41 -17.58
CA ALA A 287 32.30 -12.86 -18.92
C ALA A 287 33.78 -12.61 -19.19
N LEU A 288 34.21 -12.73 -20.42
CA LEU A 288 35.59 -12.38 -20.80
C LEU A 288 35.76 -10.86 -20.86
N GLU A 289 36.94 -10.40 -20.50
CA GLU A 289 37.35 -9.02 -20.79
C GLU A 289 37.29 -8.76 -22.33
N ASN A 290 37.24 -7.53 -22.72
CA ASN A 290 37.22 -7.12 -24.11
C ASN A 290 38.12 -5.88 -24.33
N GLU A 291 38.19 -5.37 -25.54
CA GLU A 291 39.02 -4.21 -25.90
C GLU A 291 38.66 -2.91 -25.12
N TYR A 292 37.42 -2.83 -24.56
CA TYR A 292 36.96 -1.69 -23.79
C TYR A 292 37.19 -1.85 -22.29
N THR A 293 37.62 -3.03 -21.83
CA THR A 293 37.89 -3.28 -20.43
C THR A 293 38.99 -2.39 -19.89
N GLY A 294 38.70 -1.59 -18.90
CA GLY A 294 39.62 -0.64 -18.31
C GLY A 294 39.77 0.70 -19.04
N LEU A 295 39.02 0.94 -20.14
CA LEU A 295 39.06 2.20 -20.89
C LEU A 295 38.83 3.44 -20.02
N PHE A 296 37.95 3.31 -19.01
CA PHE A 296 37.60 4.38 -18.08
C PHE A 296 38.31 4.25 -16.72
N LYS A 297 39.37 3.44 -16.61
CA LYS A 297 40.13 3.30 -15.38
C LYS A 297 40.67 4.66 -14.92
N GLY A 298 40.38 5.02 -13.68
CA GLY A 298 40.75 6.33 -13.09
C GLY A 298 39.84 7.50 -13.51
N LYS A 299 38.75 7.26 -14.23
CA LYS A 299 37.71 8.28 -14.52
C LYS A 299 36.59 8.19 -13.51
N ASN A 300 35.92 9.31 -13.30
CA ASN A 300 34.69 9.35 -12.47
C ASN A 300 33.48 8.95 -13.31
N LEU A 301 32.65 8.07 -12.80
CA LEU A 301 31.34 7.75 -13.38
C LEU A 301 30.28 8.55 -12.65
N ILE A 302 29.51 9.35 -13.40
CA ILE A 302 28.30 10.00 -12.88
C ILE A 302 27.13 9.24 -13.47
N PHE A 303 26.40 8.54 -12.60
CA PHE A 303 25.18 7.83 -12.99
C PHE A 303 23.97 8.65 -12.53
N ILE A 304 23.12 9.05 -13.47
CA ILE A 304 21.92 9.81 -13.20
C ILE A 304 20.74 8.92 -13.55
N THR A 305 19.98 8.50 -12.51
CA THR A 305 18.68 7.86 -12.69
C THR A 305 17.64 8.95 -12.69
N ALA A 306 17.02 9.20 -13.85
CA ALA A 306 15.89 10.10 -13.96
C ALA A 306 14.62 9.26 -13.79
N GLU A 307 13.96 9.39 -12.63
CA GLU A 307 12.66 8.78 -12.39
C GLU A 307 11.57 9.80 -12.70
N ALA A 308 10.62 9.38 -13.52
CA ALA A 308 9.39 10.10 -13.90
C ALA A 308 9.62 11.47 -14.56
N PHE A 309 9.70 11.45 -15.89
CA PHE A 309 9.37 12.61 -16.72
C PHE A 309 7.93 12.48 -17.24
#